data_199590b9e3c1ad6809c06713f4f0b746
#
_entry.id   199590b9e3c1ad6809c06713f4f0b746
#
_cell.length_a   1.000
_cell.length_b   1.000
_cell.length_c   1.000
_cell.angle_alpha   90.00
_cell.angle_beta   90.00
_cell.angle_gamma   90.00
#
_symmetry.space_group_name_H-M   'P 1'
#
loop_
_entity.id
_entity.type
_entity.pdbx_description
1 polymer ?
#
loop_
_entity_poly.entity_id
_entity_poly.type
_entity_poly.pdbx_seq_one_letter_code
_entity_poly.pdbx_strand_id
1 'polypeptide(L)'
;LCLNSTAPLLPPASVNGITGTWNPATINTGAMGTFNFVFTPDGGQCGIETSLDITVTDQILPVFDPIGPLCLNSTPPALPGASVNGITGTWVPATINTGSTGTATYTFTPDGGQCGVETTLDVTITDEILPTFDAVGPLCLNAAAPVLPSTSLEGITGSWIPATINTGTIGFTTYTFTPDPGQCAVPAGNTLVVEITDGILPLFDAVAPICQNTTPPALPAVSTNGITGTWFPATINTATPGTSTYTFTPDAGQCGLTTTLDIT
;
A
#
# COMPACT_ATOMS: atom_id res chain seq x y z
N LEU A 1 36.00 16.46 21.71
CA LEU A 1 36.30 16.62 20.28
C LEU A 1 35.96 15.32 19.55
N CYS A 2 35.75 15.42 18.24
CA CYS A 2 35.45 14.25 17.43
C CYS A 2 36.69 13.71 16.72
N LEU A 3 36.75 12.40 16.52
CA LEU A 3 37.84 11.75 15.80
C LEU A 3 38.01 12.38 14.40
N ASN A 4 39.25 12.72 14.04
CA ASN A 4 39.61 13.37 12.79
C ASN A 4 39.00 14.77 12.56
N SER A 5 38.39 15.39 13.57
CA SER A 5 37.89 16.77 13.45
C SER A 5 39.05 17.78 13.49
N THR A 6 38.81 19.00 12.98
CA THR A 6 39.76 20.09 13.14
C THR A 6 39.93 20.43 14.61
N ALA A 7 41.12 20.29 15.13
CA ALA A 7 41.45 20.61 16.50
C ALA A 7 41.44 22.10 16.74
N PRO A 8 40.85 22.63 17.83
CA PRO A 8 41.01 24.02 18.22
C PRO A 8 42.42 24.27 18.70
N LEU A 9 42.85 25.55 18.60
CA LEU A 9 44.14 25.97 19.16
C LEU A 9 44.05 26.07 20.69
N LEU A 10 45.06 25.56 21.36
CA LEU A 10 45.21 25.78 22.80
C LEU A 10 45.49 27.27 23.07
N PRO A 11 44.80 27.91 24.04
CA PRO A 11 44.96 29.33 24.29
C PRO A 11 46.38 29.65 24.83
N PRO A 12 47.07 30.71 24.30
CA PRO A 12 48.41 31.04 24.74
C PRO A 12 48.46 31.69 26.13
N ALA A 13 47.30 32.09 26.67
CA ALA A 13 47.14 32.65 28.00
C ALA A 13 45.92 32.11 28.70
N SER A 14 45.98 32.01 30.01
CA SER A 14 44.85 31.64 30.88
C SER A 14 43.81 32.78 30.97
N VAL A 15 42.59 32.46 31.43
CA VAL A 15 41.50 33.45 31.59
C VAL A 15 41.86 34.62 32.49
N ASN A 16 42.78 34.44 33.42
CA ASN A 16 43.31 35.49 34.34
C ASN A 16 44.57 36.15 33.78
N GLY A 17 44.93 35.99 32.53
CA GLY A 17 45.96 36.72 31.80
C GLY A 17 47.40 36.19 32.01
N ILE A 18 47.59 35.01 32.57
CA ILE A 18 48.90 34.37 32.71
C ILE A 18 49.28 33.76 31.39
N THR A 19 50.38 34.16 30.78
CA THR A 19 50.94 33.57 29.54
C THR A 19 51.78 32.33 29.87
N GLY A 20 51.89 31.43 28.91
CA GLY A 20 52.63 30.17 29.08
C GLY A 20 52.61 29.27 27.87
N THR A 21 53.12 28.08 28.04
CA THR A 21 53.20 27.06 26.99
C THR A 21 52.49 25.77 27.37
N TRP A 22 51.94 25.10 26.38
CA TRP A 22 51.28 23.80 26.52
C TRP A 22 52.21 22.66 26.14
N ASN A 23 52.14 21.56 26.91
CA ASN A 23 52.78 20.31 26.56
C ASN A 23 51.75 19.14 26.70
N PRO A 24 51.39 18.46 25.61
CA PRO A 24 51.74 18.73 24.19
C PRO A 24 51.24 20.10 23.70
N ALA A 25 51.92 20.69 22.70
CA ALA A 25 51.63 22.02 22.18
C ALA A 25 50.37 22.03 21.25
N THR A 26 50.00 20.91 20.73
CA THR A 26 48.86 20.75 19.76
C THR A 26 48.00 19.58 20.11
N ILE A 27 46.71 19.72 19.86
CA ILE A 27 45.73 18.66 20.05
C ILE A 27 45.75 17.77 18.83
N ASN A 28 45.92 16.45 19.05
CA ASN A 28 45.79 15.43 18.02
C ASN A 28 44.42 14.76 18.13
N THR A 29 43.56 14.93 17.11
CA THR A 29 42.24 14.31 17.03
C THR A 29 42.25 12.98 16.26
N GLY A 30 43.39 12.49 15.78
CA GLY A 30 43.53 11.26 15.00
C GLY A 30 43.46 9.97 15.81
N ALA A 31 43.33 10.05 17.14
CA ALA A 31 43.16 8.92 18.01
C ALA A 31 42.09 9.18 19.09
N MET A 32 41.26 8.18 19.38
CA MET A 32 40.28 8.24 20.47
C MET A 32 40.97 8.15 21.83
N GLY A 33 40.41 8.79 22.83
CA GLY A 33 40.87 8.76 24.22
C GLY A 33 40.84 10.09 24.89
N THR A 34 41.24 10.12 26.14
CA THR A 34 41.44 11.38 26.92
C THR A 34 42.92 11.67 27.00
N PHE A 35 43.31 12.85 26.55
CA PHE A 35 44.69 13.34 26.47
C PHE A 35 44.86 14.50 27.43
N ASN A 36 45.88 14.43 28.28
CA ASN A 36 46.22 15.47 29.24
C ASN A 36 47.21 16.45 28.63
N PHE A 37 46.91 17.75 28.75
CA PHE A 37 47.70 18.85 28.30
C PHE A 37 48.11 19.69 29.52
N VAL A 38 49.41 19.90 29.74
CA VAL A 38 49.93 20.65 30.87
C VAL A 38 50.32 22.07 30.42
N PHE A 39 49.78 23.08 31.07
CA PHE A 39 50.10 24.47 30.88
C PHE A 39 51.19 24.91 31.90
N THR A 40 52.33 25.32 31.38
CA THR A 40 53.44 25.85 32.22
C THR A 40 53.51 27.35 32.05
N PRO A 41 53.27 28.17 33.08
CA PRO A 41 53.40 29.63 33.06
C PRO A 41 54.80 30.06 32.68
N ASP A 42 54.89 31.21 31.97
CA ASP A 42 56.17 31.84 31.63
C ASP A 42 56.86 32.34 32.90
N GLY A 43 58.19 32.39 32.87
CA GLY A 43 59.01 32.84 34.00
C GLY A 43 58.70 34.30 34.40
N GLY A 44 58.63 34.54 35.72
CA GLY A 44 58.35 35.86 36.26
C GLY A 44 56.85 36.15 36.57
N GLN A 45 56.00 35.26 36.24
CA GLN A 45 54.54 35.30 36.60
C GLN A 45 54.29 34.42 37.83
N CYS A 46 53.40 34.85 38.74
CA CYS A 46 53.02 34.08 39.92
C CYS A 46 51.95 33.03 39.58
N GLY A 47 52.15 32.30 38.49
CA GLY A 47 51.29 31.20 38.06
C GLY A 47 51.82 29.84 38.51
N ILE A 48 50.93 28.88 38.69
CA ILE A 48 51.25 27.47 38.93
C ILE A 48 50.87 26.65 37.69
N GLU A 49 51.55 25.54 37.46
CA GLU A 49 51.16 24.58 36.44
C GLU A 49 49.74 24.12 36.60
N THR A 50 49.02 23.95 35.50
CA THR A 50 47.68 23.40 35.49
C THR A 50 47.53 22.48 34.31
N SER A 51 46.54 21.58 34.33
CA SER A 51 46.28 20.64 33.27
C SER A 51 44.88 20.77 32.73
N LEU A 52 44.73 20.40 31.48
CA LEU A 52 43.44 20.28 30.75
C LEU A 52 43.34 18.93 30.12
N ASP A 53 42.27 18.22 30.44
CA ASP A 53 41.96 16.93 29.81
C ASP A 53 41.05 17.18 28.62
N ILE A 54 41.42 16.65 27.45
CA ILE A 54 40.67 16.74 26.21
C ILE A 54 40.33 15.31 25.78
N THR A 55 39.03 15.03 25.68
CA THR A 55 38.55 13.72 25.21
C THR A 55 38.21 13.80 23.74
N VAL A 56 38.72 12.86 22.96
CA VAL A 56 38.39 12.59 21.56
C VAL A 56 37.53 11.36 21.49
N THR A 57 36.29 11.53 20.98
CA THR A 57 35.29 10.45 20.83
C THR A 57 35.10 10.08 19.38
N ASP A 58 34.58 8.88 19.14
CA ASP A 58 34.27 8.41 17.79
C ASP A 58 33.17 9.27 17.12
N GLN A 59 33.09 9.15 15.82
CA GLN A 59 32.02 9.75 15.03
C GLN A 59 30.75 8.92 15.17
N ILE A 60 29.60 9.57 15.19
CA ILE A 60 28.29 8.94 15.31
C ILE A 60 27.53 9.15 14.00
N LEU A 61 27.12 8.05 13.35
CA LEU A 61 26.23 8.11 12.20
C LEU A 61 24.78 8.31 12.69
N PRO A 62 24.11 9.42 12.37
CA PRO A 62 22.69 9.60 12.70
C PRO A 62 21.84 8.57 11.97
N VAL A 63 20.87 7.98 12.69
CA VAL A 63 19.94 6.97 12.17
C VAL A 63 18.52 7.55 12.20
N PHE A 64 17.79 7.38 11.11
CA PHE A 64 16.41 7.84 10.95
C PHE A 64 15.52 6.69 10.53
N ASP A 65 14.27 6.71 11.01
CA ASP A 65 13.23 5.82 10.49
C ASP A 65 12.90 6.22 9.04
N PRO A 66 12.59 5.25 8.16
CA PRO A 66 12.22 5.53 6.79
C PRO A 66 10.91 6.34 6.72
N ILE A 67 10.86 7.30 5.81
CA ILE A 67 9.64 8.06 5.49
C ILE A 67 9.13 7.62 4.11
N GLY A 68 7.89 7.23 4.07
CA GLY A 68 7.22 6.90 2.81
C GLY A 68 7.17 5.41 2.49
N PRO A 69 6.71 5.09 1.28
CA PRO A 69 6.40 6.01 0.18
C PRO A 69 5.24 6.97 0.51
N LEU A 70 5.31 8.20 -0.02
CA LEU A 70 4.27 9.22 0.10
C LEU A 70 3.53 9.36 -1.23
N CYS A 71 2.29 9.81 -1.19
CA CYS A 71 1.49 10.02 -2.39
C CYS A 71 1.73 11.40 -3.00
N LEU A 72 1.64 11.49 -4.32
CA LEU A 72 1.72 12.75 -5.05
C LEU A 72 0.72 13.77 -4.47
N ASN A 73 1.17 15.00 -4.26
CA ASN A 73 0.39 16.10 -3.68
C ASN A 73 -0.19 15.85 -2.26
N SER A 74 0.20 14.78 -1.58
CA SER A 74 -0.20 14.56 -0.18
C SER A 74 0.51 15.54 0.75
N THR A 75 -0.06 15.76 1.94
CA THR A 75 0.60 16.55 2.98
C THR A 75 1.76 15.73 3.57
N PRO A 76 3.03 16.16 3.38
CA PRO A 76 4.16 15.42 3.87
C PRO A 76 4.31 15.56 5.39
N PRO A 77 4.88 14.55 6.08
CA PRO A 77 5.33 14.70 7.45
C PRO A 77 6.52 15.67 7.53
N ALA A 78 6.73 16.24 8.71
CA ALA A 78 7.95 17.01 8.96
C ALA A 78 9.15 16.07 9.06
N LEU A 79 10.30 16.51 8.53
CA LEU A 79 11.57 15.84 8.74
C LEU A 79 11.96 15.92 10.23
N PRO A 80 12.44 14.82 10.86
CA PRO A 80 12.75 14.83 12.29
C PRO A 80 13.96 15.71 12.61
N GLY A 81 13.84 16.59 13.61
CA GLY A 81 14.93 17.48 14.04
C GLY A 81 16.04 16.76 14.82
N ALA A 82 15.81 15.49 15.20
CA ALA A 82 16.80 14.64 15.86
C ALA A 82 16.74 13.22 15.32
N SER A 83 17.86 12.56 15.22
CA SER A 83 17.97 11.16 14.86
C SER A 83 17.48 10.23 15.98
N VAL A 84 17.20 8.97 15.68
CA VAL A 84 16.82 7.93 16.65
C VAL A 84 17.86 7.75 17.73
N ASN A 85 19.14 7.93 17.39
CA ASN A 85 20.28 7.86 18.33
C ASN A 85 20.68 9.20 18.94
N GLY A 86 19.77 10.22 18.88
CA GLY A 86 19.83 11.44 19.67
C GLY A 86 20.68 12.58 19.10
N ILE A 87 21.14 12.49 17.86
CA ILE A 87 21.88 13.57 17.19
C ILE A 87 20.90 14.60 16.63
N THR A 88 21.02 15.86 17.06
CA THR A 88 20.23 16.98 16.50
C THR A 88 20.94 17.61 15.30
N GLY A 89 20.16 18.26 14.44
CA GLY A 89 20.70 18.90 13.23
C GLY A 89 19.62 19.47 12.32
N THR A 90 20.01 19.75 11.09
CA THR A 90 19.14 20.39 10.08
C THR A 90 19.16 19.62 8.76
N TRP A 91 18.06 19.73 8.03
CA TRP A 91 17.88 19.08 6.74
C TRP A 91 18.01 20.04 5.57
N VAL A 92 18.60 19.56 4.47
CA VAL A 92 18.62 20.26 3.19
C VAL A 92 18.19 19.27 2.09
N PRO A 93 17.06 19.50 1.39
CA PRO A 93 16.03 20.54 1.64
C PRO A 93 15.37 20.40 3.02
N ALA A 94 14.85 21.50 3.59
CA ALA A 94 14.27 21.51 4.94
C ALA A 94 12.87 20.89 5.03
N THR A 95 12.18 20.72 3.90
CA THR A 95 10.81 20.17 3.81
C THR A 95 10.71 19.19 2.66
N ILE A 96 9.85 18.18 2.85
CA ILE A 96 9.57 17.19 1.81
C ILE A 96 8.64 17.83 0.77
N ASN A 97 9.02 17.70 -0.51
CA ASN A 97 8.20 18.15 -1.64
C ASN A 97 7.49 16.93 -2.24
N THR A 98 6.16 16.89 -2.17
CA THR A 98 5.31 15.84 -2.74
C THR A 98 4.73 16.21 -4.12
N GLY A 99 5.11 17.34 -4.70
CA GLY A 99 4.55 17.85 -5.96
C GLY A 99 5.03 17.15 -7.25
N SER A 100 5.94 16.19 -7.14
CA SER A 100 6.40 15.37 -8.27
C SER A 100 6.76 13.96 -7.80
N THR A 101 6.47 12.97 -8.65
CA THR A 101 6.83 11.56 -8.39
C THR A 101 8.33 11.32 -8.53
N GLY A 102 8.83 10.31 -7.85
CA GLY A 102 10.24 9.91 -7.85
C GLY A 102 10.83 9.89 -6.44
N THR A 103 12.13 9.61 -6.35
CA THR A 103 12.86 9.60 -5.08
C THR A 103 13.67 10.88 -4.95
N ALA A 104 13.53 11.57 -3.82
CA ALA A 104 14.29 12.73 -3.45
C ALA A 104 15.17 12.42 -2.22
N THR A 105 16.44 12.85 -2.28
CA THR A 105 17.40 12.68 -1.19
C THR A 105 17.46 13.94 -0.35
N TYR A 106 17.33 13.78 0.95
CA TYR A 106 17.45 14.83 1.97
C TYR A 106 18.73 14.61 2.77
N THR A 107 19.55 15.63 2.87
CA THR A 107 20.82 15.57 3.60
C THR A 107 20.65 16.14 5.00
N PHE A 108 21.01 15.36 6.02
CA PHE A 108 21.03 15.79 7.42
C PHE A 108 22.43 16.23 7.81
N THR A 109 22.54 17.46 8.27
CA THR A 109 23.80 18.01 8.83
C THR A 109 23.65 18.14 10.33
N PRO A 110 24.41 17.36 11.13
CA PRO A 110 24.41 17.44 12.59
C PRO A 110 24.83 18.81 13.12
N ASP A 111 24.24 19.23 14.26
CA ASP A 111 24.69 20.41 14.98
C ASP A 111 26.10 20.21 15.55
N GLY A 112 26.84 21.29 15.70
CA GLY A 112 28.21 21.26 16.21
C GLY A 112 28.32 20.64 17.61
N GLY A 113 29.40 19.91 17.86
CA GLY A 113 29.73 19.37 19.19
C GLY A 113 29.17 17.96 19.52
N GLN A 114 28.39 17.36 18.65
CA GLN A 114 27.77 16.04 18.87
C GLN A 114 28.54 14.87 18.24
N CYS A 115 29.63 15.13 17.55
CA CYS A 115 30.38 14.14 16.77
C CYS A 115 29.52 13.37 15.72
N GLY A 116 28.38 13.92 15.34
CA GLY A 116 27.56 13.39 14.26
C GLY A 116 28.22 13.59 12.91
N VAL A 117 28.08 12.63 12.00
CA VAL A 117 28.47 12.78 10.59
C VAL A 117 27.24 13.06 9.74
N GLU A 118 27.46 13.72 8.62
CA GLU A 118 26.41 13.94 7.62
C GLU A 118 25.82 12.62 7.16
N THR A 119 24.50 12.57 7.00
CA THR A 119 23.78 11.38 6.49
C THR A 119 22.65 11.81 5.59
N THR A 120 22.08 10.85 4.84
CA THR A 120 20.99 11.11 3.91
C THR A 120 19.77 10.25 4.22
N LEU A 121 18.60 10.77 3.86
CA LEU A 121 17.33 10.07 3.88
C LEU A 121 16.67 10.21 2.50
N ASP A 122 16.35 9.07 1.89
CA ASP A 122 15.62 9.04 0.64
C ASP A 122 14.12 8.93 0.92
N VAL A 123 13.34 9.81 0.29
CA VAL A 123 11.87 9.79 0.35
C VAL A 123 11.33 9.58 -1.06
N THR A 124 10.53 8.54 -1.24
CA THR A 124 9.91 8.22 -2.52
C THR A 124 8.48 8.73 -2.57
N ILE A 125 8.15 9.46 -3.64
CA ILE A 125 6.81 9.93 -3.95
C ILE A 125 6.25 9.06 -5.08
N THR A 126 5.09 8.46 -4.87
CA THR A 126 4.38 7.60 -5.83
C THR A 126 3.12 8.28 -6.33
N ASP A 127 2.72 7.94 -7.55
CA ASP A 127 1.46 8.41 -8.11
C ASP A 127 0.26 7.81 -7.37
N GLU A 128 -0.91 8.44 -7.47
CA GLU A 128 -2.16 7.88 -6.94
C GLU A 128 -2.66 6.76 -7.88
N ILE A 129 -3.09 5.66 -7.29
CA ILE A 129 -3.62 4.49 -7.98
C ILE A 129 -5.14 4.52 -7.88
N LEU A 130 -5.82 4.40 -9.02
CA LEU A 130 -7.27 4.18 -9.04
C LEU A 130 -7.54 2.68 -8.85
N PRO A 131 -8.15 2.26 -7.73
CA PRO A 131 -8.52 0.87 -7.53
C PRO A 131 -9.55 0.41 -8.57
N THR A 132 -9.28 -0.72 -9.24
CA THR A 132 -10.21 -1.34 -10.19
C THR A 132 -10.60 -2.74 -9.75
N PHE A 133 -11.79 -3.18 -10.19
CA PHE A 133 -12.37 -4.47 -9.79
C PHE A 133 -13.02 -5.14 -11.00
N ASP A 134 -13.04 -6.47 -10.98
CA ASP A 134 -13.80 -7.22 -11.96
C ASP A 134 -15.29 -6.93 -11.82
N ALA A 135 -16.00 -6.91 -12.94
CA ALA A 135 -17.44 -6.73 -12.94
C ALA A 135 -18.14 -7.91 -12.23
N VAL A 136 -19.14 -7.56 -11.44
CA VAL A 136 -20.02 -8.54 -10.77
C VAL A 136 -21.42 -8.48 -11.38
N GLY A 137 -21.89 -9.61 -11.85
CA GLY A 137 -23.26 -9.73 -12.34
C GLY A 137 -23.41 -9.69 -13.87
N PRO A 138 -24.64 -9.66 -14.36
CA PRO A 138 -25.88 -9.60 -13.57
C PRO A 138 -26.09 -10.82 -12.66
N LEU A 139 -26.69 -10.60 -11.49
CA LEU A 139 -27.04 -11.64 -10.52
C LEU A 139 -28.56 -11.89 -10.54
N CYS A 140 -28.95 -13.10 -10.21
CA CYS A 140 -30.37 -13.45 -10.17
C CYS A 140 -31.01 -13.02 -8.84
N LEU A 141 -32.28 -12.65 -8.89
CA LEU A 141 -33.07 -12.36 -7.70
C LEU A 141 -33.02 -13.54 -6.70
N ASN A 142 -32.72 -13.22 -5.43
CA ASN A 142 -32.57 -14.19 -4.34
C ASN A 142 -31.45 -15.24 -4.53
N ALA A 143 -30.55 -15.07 -5.50
CA ALA A 143 -29.38 -15.92 -5.64
C ALA A 143 -28.37 -15.66 -4.51
N ALA A 144 -27.49 -16.64 -4.27
CA ALA A 144 -26.36 -16.43 -3.36
C ALA A 144 -25.45 -15.35 -3.93
N ALA A 145 -25.24 -14.28 -3.16
CA ALA A 145 -24.38 -13.18 -3.55
C ALA A 145 -22.90 -13.55 -3.40
N PRO A 146 -22.03 -13.20 -4.36
CA PRO A 146 -20.59 -13.30 -4.16
C PRO A 146 -20.12 -12.28 -3.11
N VAL A 147 -18.99 -12.58 -2.48
CA VAL A 147 -18.33 -11.64 -1.57
C VAL A 147 -17.64 -10.56 -2.38
N LEU A 148 -17.82 -9.29 -1.98
CA LEU A 148 -17.07 -8.18 -2.56
C LEU A 148 -15.58 -8.31 -2.21
N PRO A 149 -14.65 -8.15 -3.17
CA PRO A 149 -13.23 -8.31 -2.90
C PRO A 149 -12.71 -7.19 -1.98
N SER A 150 -11.97 -7.56 -0.95
CA SER A 150 -11.33 -6.60 -0.03
C SER A 150 -10.06 -5.96 -0.60
N THR A 151 -9.61 -6.42 -1.78
CA THR A 151 -8.39 -5.95 -2.46
C THR A 151 -8.69 -5.73 -3.94
N SER A 152 -8.26 -4.59 -4.47
CA SER A 152 -8.40 -4.25 -5.90
C SER A 152 -7.41 -5.06 -6.76
N LEU A 153 -7.56 -5.00 -8.08
CA LEU A 153 -6.63 -5.63 -9.04
C LEU A 153 -5.21 -5.05 -8.93
N GLU A 154 -5.06 -3.81 -8.50
CA GLU A 154 -3.79 -3.13 -8.27
C GLU A 154 -3.20 -3.41 -6.87
N GLY A 155 -3.88 -4.22 -6.04
CA GLY A 155 -3.42 -4.59 -4.70
C GLY A 155 -3.79 -3.60 -3.59
N ILE A 156 -4.68 -2.63 -3.85
CA ILE A 156 -5.18 -1.69 -2.84
C ILE A 156 -6.21 -2.39 -1.96
N THR A 157 -5.98 -2.41 -0.65
CA THR A 157 -6.93 -2.94 0.34
C THR A 157 -7.93 -1.89 0.80
N GLY A 158 -9.11 -2.32 1.22
CA GLY A 158 -10.14 -1.40 1.68
C GLY A 158 -11.47 -2.08 1.98
N SER A 159 -12.51 -1.27 2.12
CA SER A 159 -13.85 -1.73 2.47
C SER A 159 -14.94 -1.16 1.56
N TRP A 160 -16.06 -1.85 1.47
CA TRP A 160 -17.20 -1.50 0.64
C TRP A 160 -18.36 -0.91 1.44
N ILE A 161 -19.05 0.04 0.84
CA ILE A 161 -20.32 0.56 1.34
C ILE A 161 -21.34 0.54 0.18
N PRO A 162 -22.43 -0.26 0.29
CA PRO A 162 -22.73 -1.29 1.31
C PRO A 162 -21.69 -2.41 1.35
N ALA A 163 -21.52 -3.06 2.51
CA ALA A 163 -20.49 -4.09 2.70
C ALA A 163 -20.81 -5.44 2.03
N THR A 164 -22.07 -5.70 1.71
CA THR A 164 -22.55 -6.96 1.12
C THR A 164 -23.53 -6.70 0.00
N ILE A 165 -23.52 -7.57 -1.01
CA ILE A 165 -24.46 -7.50 -2.12
C ILE A 165 -25.84 -8.01 -1.65
N ASN A 166 -26.86 -7.19 -1.85
CA ASN A 166 -28.26 -7.58 -1.61
C ASN A 166 -28.89 -8.03 -2.92
N THR A 167 -29.22 -9.32 -3.01
CA THR A 167 -29.90 -9.91 -4.18
C THR A 167 -31.43 -9.95 -4.04
N GLY A 168 -31.99 -9.43 -2.95
CA GLY A 168 -33.43 -9.50 -2.67
C GLY A 168 -34.29 -8.48 -3.40
N THR A 169 -33.71 -7.56 -4.19
CA THR A 169 -34.44 -6.54 -4.95
C THR A 169 -33.85 -6.39 -6.35
N ILE A 170 -34.75 -6.37 -7.36
CA ILE A 170 -34.34 -6.16 -8.76
C ILE A 170 -33.89 -4.72 -8.95
N GLY A 171 -32.88 -4.54 -9.80
CA GLY A 171 -32.34 -3.23 -10.19
C GLY A 171 -30.83 -3.11 -10.00
N PHE A 172 -30.33 -1.88 -10.09
CA PHE A 172 -28.92 -1.58 -9.97
C PHE A 172 -28.59 -1.04 -8.58
N THR A 173 -27.52 -1.55 -8.00
CA THR A 173 -26.98 -1.04 -6.74
C THR A 173 -25.51 -0.66 -6.94
N THR A 174 -25.15 0.55 -6.52
CA THR A 174 -23.77 1.03 -6.54
C THR A 174 -23.11 0.75 -5.20
N TYR A 175 -21.97 0.10 -5.25
CA TYR A 175 -21.09 -0.17 -4.11
C TYR A 175 -19.89 0.74 -4.24
N THR A 176 -19.54 1.45 -3.17
CA THR A 176 -18.39 2.37 -3.13
C THR A 176 -17.27 1.73 -2.33
N PHE A 177 -16.09 1.64 -2.94
CA PHE A 177 -14.88 1.16 -2.28
C PHE A 177 -14.16 2.32 -1.62
N THR A 178 -13.77 2.13 -0.35
CA THR A 178 -12.95 3.08 0.40
C THR A 178 -11.61 2.43 0.70
N PRO A 179 -10.51 2.90 0.11
CA PRO A 179 -9.16 2.41 0.41
C PRO A 179 -8.79 2.58 1.88
N ASP A 180 -8.01 1.64 2.42
CA ASP A 180 -7.44 1.78 3.75
C ASP A 180 -6.42 2.93 3.80
N PRO A 181 -6.23 3.60 4.94
CA PRO A 181 -5.25 4.67 5.09
C PRO A 181 -3.82 4.22 4.79
N GLY A 182 -3.01 5.12 4.25
CA GLY A 182 -1.58 4.88 3.99
C GLY A 182 -1.26 4.23 2.64
N GLN A 183 -2.26 3.96 1.82
CA GLN A 183 -2.08 3.53 0.44
C GLN A 183 -2.25 4.73 -0.49
N CYS A 184 -1.41 4.83 -1.53
CA CYS A 184 -1.54 5.89 -2.52
C CYS A 184 -2.68 5.56 -3.49
N ALA A 185 -3.90 5.59 -3.00
CA ALA A 185 -5.11 5.30 -3.76
C ALA A 185 -6.01 6.52 -3.87
N VAL A 186 -6.61 6.71 -5.04
CA VAL A 186 -7.61 7.77 -5.26
C VAL A 186 -8.79 7.53 -4.32
N PRO A 187 -9.14 8.50 -3.45
CA PRO A 187 -10.17 8.29 -2.42
C PRO A 187 -11.61 8.27 -2.96
N ALA A 188 -11.84 8.74 -4.19
CA ALA A 188 -13.16 8.90 -4.78
C ALA A 188 -13.25 8.27 -6.18
N GLY A 189 -14.45 7.83 -6.56
CA GLY A 189 -14.72 7.28 -7.90
C GLY A 189 -14.61 5.75 -8.00
N ASN A 190 -14.25 5.07 -6.93
CA ASN A 190 -14.07 3.62 -6.88
C ASN A 190 -15.42 2.95 -6.65
N THR A 191 -16.20 2.76 -7.71
CA THR A 191 -17.54 2.20 -7.60
C THR A 191 -17.68 0.94 -8.42
N LEU A 192 -18.44 -0.03 -7.89
CA LEU A 192 -18.89 -1.22 -8.58
C LEU A 192 -20.42 -1.18 -8.65
N VAL A 193 -20.96 -1.27 -9.85
CA VAL A 193 -22.40 -1.36 -10.06
C VAL A 193 -22.78 -2.81 -10.27
N VAL A 194 -23.69 -3.32 -9.44
CA VAL A 194 -24.21 -4.69 -9.54
C VAL A 194 -25.68 -4.64 -9.94
N GLU A 195 -26.01 -5.35 -10.99
CA GLU A 195 -27.38 -5.52 -11.46
C GLU A 195 -28.00 -6.78 -10.90
N ILE A 196 -29.20 -6.68 -10.35
CA ILE A 196 -30.04 -7.83 -9.98
C ILE A 196 -31.20 -7.92 -10.96
N THR A 197 -31.29 -9.06 -11.63
CA THR A 197 -32.34 -9.31 -12.64
C THR A 197 -33.33 -10.36 -12.15
N ASP A 198 -34.55 -10.29 -12.66
CA ASP A 198 -35.52 -11.36 -12.48
C ASP A 198 -35.12 -12.60 -13.27
N GLY A 199 -35.67 -13.74 -12.90
CA GLY A 199 -35.40 -14.99 -13.63
C GLY A 199 -35.94 -14.95 -15.05
N ILE A 200 -35.10 -15.35 -16.02
CA ILE A 200 -35.47 -15.45 -17.43
C ILE A 200 -36.09 -16.83 -17.68
N LEU A 201 -37.33 -16.85 -18.15
CA LEU A 201 -37.98 -18.10 -18.54
C LEU A 201 -37.45 -18.55 -19.90
N PRO A 202 -36.75 -19.71 -20.02
CA PRO A 202 -36.33 -20.25 -21.30
C PRO A 202 -37.50 -20.54 -22.20
N LEU A 203 -37.46 -20.11 -23.45
CA LEU A 203 -38.52 -20.33 -24.44
C LEU A 203 -38.06 -21.38 -25.43
N PHE A 204 -38.97 -22.27 -25.79
CA PHE A 204 -38.73 -23.32 -26.79
C PHE A 204 -39.89 -23.39 -27.77
N ASP A 205 -39.58 -23.72 -29.03
CA ASP A 205 -40.60 -24.00 -29.99
C ASP A 205 -41.31 -25.29 -29.65
N ALA A 206 -42.60 -25.35 -29.93
CA ALA A 206 -43.39 -26.55 -29.73
C ALA A 206 -42.89 -27.67 -30.66
N VAL A 207 -42.72 -28.88 -30.09
CA VAL A 207 -42.41 -30.08 -30.89
C VAL A 207 -43.71 -30.65 -31.40
N ALA A 208 -43.79 -30.87 -32.74
CA ALA A 208 -44.95 -31.51 -33.32
C ALA A 208 -45.12 -32.97 -32.79
N PRO A 209 -46.37 -33.51 -32.78
CA PRO A 209 -46.60 -34.89 -32.34
C PRO A 209 -45.73 -35.89 -33.11
N ILE A 210 -45.14 -36.85 -32.39
CA ILE A 210 -44.15 -37.81 -32.90
C ILE A 210 -44.82 -39.19 -33.00
N CYS A 211 -44.67 -39.86 -34.15
CA CYS A 211 -45.24 -41.21 -34.29
C CYS A 211 -44.45 -42.23 -33.42
N GLN A 212 -45.20 -43.21 -32.90
CA GLN A 212 -44.62 -44.28 -32.09
C GLN A 212 -43.50 -45.04 -32.84
N ASN A 213 -42.39 -45.33 -32.14
CA ASN A 213 -41.21 -46.06 -32.65
C ASN A 213 -40.46 -45.33 -33.79
N THR A 214 -40.69 -44.07 -34.01
CA THR A 214 -39.86 -43.25 -34.94
C THR A 214 -38.68 -42.65 -34.20
N THR A 215 -37.66 -42.25 -34.99
CA THR A 215 -36.50 -41.53 -34.41
C THR A 215 -36.92 -40.10 -34.01
N PRO A 216 -36.86 -39.74 -32.75
CA PRO A 216 -37.24 -38.42 -32.31
C PRO A 216 -36.18 -37.35 -32.65
N PRO A 217 -36.55 -36.05 -32.75
CA PRO A 217 -35.60 -34.98 -32.85
C PRO A 217 -34.84 -34.87 -31.49
N ALA A 218 -33.64 -34.29 -31.57
CA ALA A 218 -32.89 -33.93 -30.37
C ALA A 218 -33.55 -32.74 -29.64
N LEU A 219 -33.59 -32.78 -28.32
CA LEU A 219 -33.99 -31.62 -27.52
C LEU A 219 -32.92 -30.51 -27.62
N PRO A 220 -33.32 -29.25 -27.88
CA PRO A 220 -32.37 -28.17 -28.07
C PRO A 220 -31.63 -27.84 -26.75
N ALA A 221 -30.30 -27.79 -26.80
CA ALA A 221 -29.45 -27.41 -25.68
C ALA A 221 -29.50 -25.91 -25.33
N VAL A 222 -30.06 -25.10 -26.25
CA VAL A 222 -30.19 -23.65 -26.11
C VAL A 222 -31.64 -23.25 -26.41
N SER A 223 -32.23 -22.46 -25.54
CA SER A 223 -33.56 -21.89 -25.74
C SER A 223 -33.57 -20.84 -26.87
N THR A 224 -34.74 -20.52 -27.42
CA THR A 224 -34.88 -19.48 -28.49
C THR A 224 -34.47 -18.09 -28.02
N ASN A 225 -34.48 -17.83 -26.70
CA ASN A 225 -34.01 -16.59 -26.07
C ASN A 225 -32.61 -16.71 -25.44
N GLY A 226 -31.81 -17.71 -25.86
CA GLY A 226 -30.36 -17.79 -25.64
C GLY A 226 -29.92 -18.45 -24.33
N ILE A 227 -30.80 -19.03 -23.52
CA ILE A 227 -30.44 -19.71 -22.27
C ILE A 227 -29.94 -21.11 -22.60
N THR A 228 -28.72 -21.46 -22.18
CA THR A 228 -28.18 -22.83 -22.27
C THR A 228 -28.57 -23.65 -21.06
N GLY A 229 -28.65 -24.98 -21.22
CA GLY A 229 -29.01 -25.87 -20.12
C GLY A 229 -29.16 -27.33 -20.55
N THR A 230 -29.73 -28.12 -19.66
CA THR A 230 -29.90 -29.57 -19.86
C THR A 230 -31.34 -30.00 -19.65
N TRP A 231 -31.72 -31.03 -20.37
CA TRP A 231 -33.07 -31.67 -20.27
C TRP A 231 -33.04 -32.90 -19.39
N PHE A 232 -34.12 -33.07 -18.62
CA PHE A 232 -34.44 -34.33 -17.95
C PHE A 232 -35.90 -34.73 -18.24
N PRO A 233 -36.17 -35.92 -18.81
CA PRO A 233 -35.20 -36.84 -19.44
C PRO A 233 -34.43 -36.22 -20.60
N ALA A 234 -33.19 -36.68 -20.86
CA ALA A 234 -32.28 -36.09 -21.87
C ALA A 234 -32.69 -36.42 -23.32
N THR A 235 -33.50 -37.43 -23.52
CA THR A 235 -33.94 -37.93 -24.85
C THR A 235 -35.43 -38.19 -24.87
N ILE A 236 -36.05 -37.91 -26.02
CA ILE A 236 -37.46 -38.15 -26.22
C ILE A 236 -37.70 -39.67 -26.38
N ASN A 237 -38.64 -40.22 -25.58
CA ASN A 237 -39.04 -41.60 -25.67
C ASN A 237 -40.25 -41.74 -26.58
N THR A 238 -40.11 -42.48 -27.70
CA THR A 238 -41.18 -42.74 -28.65
C THR A 238 -41.76 -44.18 -28.54
N ALA A 239 -41.29 -44.99 -27.60
CA ALA A 239 -41.73 -46.38 -27.46
C ALA A 239 -43.16 -46.54 -26.92
N THR A 240 -43.63 -45.60 -26.11
CA THR A 240 -44.96 -45.59 -25.49
C THR A 240 -45.76 -44.37 -25.97
N PRO A 241 -47.01 -44.59 -26.46
CA PRO A 241 -47.85 -43.46 -26.83
C PRO A 241 -48.32 -42.67 -25.60
N GLY A 242 -48.50 -41.37 -25.78
CA GLY A 242 -48.94 -40.44 -24.75
C GLY A 242 -48.05 -39.19 -24.68
N THR A 243 -48.40 -38.26 -23.81
CA THR A 243 -47.65 -37.03 -23.60
C THR A 243 -46.63 -37.24 -22.48
N SER A 244 -45.37 -36.87 -22.74
CA SER A 244 -44.29 -36.89 -21.77
C SER A 244 -43.78 -35.48 -21.53
N THR A 245 -43.53 -35.13 -20.26
CA THR A 245 -43.00 -33.83 -19.83
C THR A 245 -41.46 -33.89 -19.72
N TYR A 246 -40.78 -32.98 -20.36
CA TYR A 246 -39.34 -32.81 -20.31
C TYR A 246 -39.03 -31.53 -19.58
N THR A 247 -38.17 -31.58 -18.57
CA THR A 247 -37.79 -30.43 -17.76
C THR A 247 -36.45 -29.89 -18.23
N PHE A 248 -36.39 -28.61 -18.56
CA PHE A 248 -35.17 -27.91 -18.88
C PHE A 248 -34.62 -27.21 -17.63
N THR A 249 -33.38 -27.51 -17.29
CA THR A 249 -32.64 -26.85 -16.19
C THR A 249 -31.55 -26.00 -16.80
N PRO A 250 -31.61 -24.66 -16.67
CA PRO A 250 -30.56 -23.75 -17.13
C PRO A 250 -29.21 -23.99 -16.46
N ASP A 251 -28.14 -23.73 -17.21
CA ASP A 251 -26.79 -23.72 -16.64
C ASP A 251 -26.64 -22.57 -15.65
N ALA A 252 -25.74 -22.74 -14.66
CA ALA A 252 -25.48 -21.73 -13.65
C ALA A 252 -25.01 -20.37 -14.24
N GLY A 253 -25.43 -19.27 -13.63
CA GLY A 253 -24.98 -17.91 -13.99
C GLY A 253 -25.82 -17.18 -15.05
N GLN A 254 -26.86 -17.81 -15.60
CA GLN A 254 -27.69 -17.20 -16.66
C GLN A 254 -29.03 -16.62 -16.20
N CYS A 255 -29.31 -16.66 -14.90
CA CYS A 255 -30.61 -16.28 -14.32
C CYS A 255 -31.81 -16.99 -14.99
N GLY A 256 -31.60 -18.17 -15.55
CA GLY A 256 -32.66 -18.96 -16.19
C GLY A 256 -33.54 -19.62 -15.15
N LEU A 257 -34.86 -19.61 -15.38
CA LEU A 257 -35.82 -20.39 -14.61
C LEU A 257 -35.97 -21.79 -15.22
N THR A 258 -36.18 -22.78 -14.37
CA THR A 258 -36.55 -24.12 -14.85
C THR A 258 -37.88 -24.05 -15.61
N THR A 259 -37.96 -24.67 -16.80
CA THR A 259 -39.16 -24.73 -17.59
C THR A 259 -39.44 -26.15 -18.07
N THR A 260 -40.63 -26.40 -18.56
CA THR A 260 -41.03 -27.72 -19.05
C THR A 260 -41.54 -27.63 -20.49
N LEU A 261 -41.36 -28.74 -21.22
CA LEU A 261 -41.86 -28.93 -22.56
C LEU A 261 -42.61 -30.29 -22.62
N ASP A 262 -43.87 -30.25 -23.03
CA ASP A 262 -44.69 -31.45 -23.20
C ASP A 262 -44.63 -31.90 -24.65
N ILE A 263 -44.33 -33.19 -24.88
CA ILE A 263 -44.21 -33.81 -26.20
C ILE A 263 -45.10 -35.03 -26.26
N THR A 264 -45.91 -35.12 -27.30
CA THR A 264 -46.88 -36.19 -27.52
C THR A 264 -46.46 -37.11 -28.65
#